data_5fded5d8883ffc8fba1eb428c1d16b43
#
_entry.id   5fded5d8883ffc8fba1eb428c1d16b43
#
_cell.length_a   1.000
_cell.length_b   1.000
_cell.length_c   1.000
_cell.angle_alpha   90.00
_cell.angle_beta   90.00
_cell.angle_gamma   90.00
#
_symmetry.space_group_name_H-M   'P 1'
#
loop_
_entity.id
_entity.type
_entity.pdbx_description
1 polymer ?
#
loop_
_entity_poly.entity_id
_entity_poly.type
_entity_poly.pdbx_seq_one_letter_code
_entity_poly.pdbx_strand_id
1 'polypeptide(L)'
;MPIVQQGAINTTALLVPDVYVQIVPPQVAELNGVPTNVLGVVGTASWGPVNSPAIAGDMAGYAEAFGPIKARKYDMGTQVAAAVLQGANNFRCVRVTDGTDTAASADVMDTAGTPAIGMTVTAKYTGTLGNNISVDVANGSKANSWKVTLSMPGRVPEVFDNITGTGAALWQAMVDAINLGISGLRGPSKLAVATVASSTAAPAAVD
;
A
#
# COMPACT_ATOMS: atom_id res chain seq x y z
N MET A 1 -29.69 27.45 -56.81
CA MET A 1 -28.60 26.53 -56.45
C MET A 1 -28.58 26.39 -54.97
N PRO A 2 -28.91 25.20 -54.43
CA PRO A 2 -28.99 25.03 -52.96
C PRO A 2 -27.59 25.28 -52.33
N ILE A 3 -27.54 26.07 -51.28
CA ILE A 3 -26.32 26.31 -50.52
C ILE A 3 -26.21 25.19 -49.49
N VAL A 4 -25.16 24.40 -49.57
CA VAL A 4 -24.84 23.37 -48.59
C VAL A 4 -23.71 23.89 -47.70
N GLN A 5 -23.95 24.01 -46.40
CA GLN A 5 -22.97 24.47 -45.45
C GLN A 5 -22.71 23.42 -44.39
N GLN A 6 -21.44 23.14 -44.13
CA GLN A 6 -21.04 22.27 -43.05
C GLN A 6 -20.84 23.13 -41.79
N GLY A 7 -21.48 22.75 -40.70
CA GLY A 7 -21.48 23.50 -39.43
C GLY A 7 -22.78 24.28 -39.21
N ALA A 8 -22.79 25.18 -38.21
CA ALA A 8 -23.97 26.00 -37.88
C ALA A 8 -24.30 27.00 -39.00
N ILE A 9 -25.53 26.97 -39.48
CA ILE A 9 -26.03 27.93 -40.45
C ILE A 9 -26.22 29.30 -39.77
N ASN A 10 -25.62 30.33 -40.36
CA ASN A 10 -25.86 31.71 -39.91
C ASN A 10 -27.20 32.20 -40.44
N THR A 11 -28.23 32.11 -39.63
CA THR A 11 -29.61 32.49 -40.02
C THR A 11 -29.77 33.99 -40.30
N THR A 12 -28.87 34.85 -39.84
CA THR A 12 -28.90 36.29 -40.12
C THR A 12 -28.38 36.66 -41.49
N ALA A 13 -27.70 35.78 -42.18
CA ALA A 13 -27.17 35.95 -43.52
C ALA A 13 -28.09 35.41 -44.64
N LEU A 14 -29.24 34.82 -44.29
CA LEU A 14 -30.19 34.21 -45.21
C LEU A 14 -31.16 35.31 -45.73
N LEU A 15 -30.81 35.90 -46.87
CA LEU A 15 -31.56 37.02 -47.44
C LEU A 15 -32.55 36.64 -48.54
N VAL A 16 -32.50 35.42 -49.03
CA VAL A 16 -33.35 34.94 -50.15
C VAL A 16 -34.13 33.68 -49.72
N PRO A 17 -35.43 33.57 -50.03
CA PRO A 17 -36.18 32.34 -49.81
C PRO A 17 -35.60 31.20 -50.65
N ASP A 18 -34.94 30.24 -50.03
CA ASP A 18 -34.38 29.04 -50.72
C ASP A 18 -34.34 27.88 -49.70
N VAL A 19 -33.99 26.67 -50.15
CA VAL A 19 -33.82 25.48 -49.31
C VAL A 19 -32.38 25.48 -48.78
N TYR A 20 -32.22 25.65 -47.46
CA TYR A 20 -30.95 25.59 -46.78
C TYR A 20 -30.79 24.26 -46.10
N VAL A 21 -29.75 23.50 -46.45
CA VAL A 21 -29.45 22.19 -45.85
C VAL A 21 -28.27 22.29 -44.93
N GLN A 22 -28.47 22.08 -43.66
CA GLN A 22 -27.44 21.98 -42.66
C GLN A 22 -27.09 20.50 -42.41
N ILE A 23 -25.84 20.13 -42.73
CA ILE A 23 -25.35 18.79 -42.32
C ILE A 23 -24.74 18.93 -40.94
N VAL A 24 -25.46 18.42 -39.95
CA VAL A 24 -24.93 18.34 -38.60
C VAL A 24 -24.28 16.94 -38.45
N PRO A 25 -22.96 16.85 -38.29
CA PRO A 25 -22.35 15.56 -38.02
C PRO A 25 -22.91 15.03 -36.68
N PRO A 26 -23.23 13.72 -36.61
CA PRO A 26 -23.71 13.14 -35.35
C PRO A 26 -22.68 13.46 -34.26
N GLN A 27 -23.14 14.04 -33.17
CA GLN A 27 -22.32 14.18 -31.95
C GLN A 27 -22.09 12.78 -31.43
N VAL A 28 -20.95 12.21 -31.80
CA VAL A 28 -20.45 11.02 -31.13
C VAL A 28 -20.10 11.48 -29.71
N ALA A 29 -20.98 11.22 -28.77
CA ALA A 29 -20.59 11.26 -27.37
C ALA A 29 -19.48 10.22 -27.25
N GLU A 30 -18.23 10.66 -27.17
CA GLU A 30 -17.15 9.80 -26.69
C GLU A 30 -17.57 9.37 -25.30
N LEU A 31 -18.13 8.19 -25.19
CA LEU A 31 -18.14 7.48 -23.92
C LEU A 31 -16.67 7.34 -23.56
N ASN A 32 -16.19 8.21 -22.68
CA ASN A 32 -14.93 8.00 -21.98
C ASN A 32 -15.04 6.63 -21.33
N GLY A 33 -14.66 5.61 -22.11
CA GLY A 33 -14.83 4.22 -21.71
C GLY A 33 -14.03 3.98 -20.46
N VAL A 34 -14.66 3.42 -19.45
CA VAL A 34 -13.95 2.73 -18.37
C VAL A 34 -12.89 1.85 -19.06
N PRO A 35 -11.62 1.95 -18.67
CA PRO A 35 -10.58 1.14 -19.30
C PRO A 35 -10.99 -0.33 -19.28
N THR A 36 -11.19 -0.94 -20.42
CA THR A 36 -11.66 -2.32 -20.54
C THR A 36 -10.57 -3.34 -20.20
N ASN A 37 -9.33 -2.88 -19.97
CA ASN A 37 -8.19 -3.70 -19.60
C ASN A 37 -7.96 -3.80 -18.08
N VAL A 38 -8.88 -3.32 -17.25
CA VAL A 38 -8.78 -3.42 -15.77
C VAL A 38 -9.56 -4.62 -15.30
N LEU A 39 -8.89 -5.56 -14.62
CA LEU A 39 -9.50 -6.73 -14.00
C LEU A 39 -9.68 -6.50 -12.49
N GLY A 40 -10.92 -6.57 -12.01
CA GLY A 40 -11.26 -6.60 -10.59
C GLY A 40 -11.14 -8.02 -10.03
N VAL A 41 -10.36 -8.20 -8.97
CA VAL A 41 -10.20 -9.50 -8.31
C VAL A 41 -10.53 -9.35 -6.83
N VAL A 42 -11.42 -10.20 -6.33
CA VAL A 42 -11.81 -10.23 -4.91
C VAL A 42 -11.52 -11.61 -4.34
N GLY A 43 -10.86 -11.66 -3.21
CA GLY A 43 -10.53 -12.93 -2.59
C GLY A 43 -9.78 -12.79 -1.27
N THR A 44 -9.29 -13.91 -0.76
CA THR A 44 -8.48 -13.95 0.46
C THR A 44 -7.00 -13.88 0.12
N ALA A 45 -6.22 -13.28 1.01
CA ALA A 45 -4.77 -13.18 0.91
C ALA A 45 -4.11 -13.31 2.29
N SER A 46 -2.79 -13.52 2.33
CA SER A 46 -2.04 -13.70 3.58
C SER A 46 -1.72 -12.37 4.27
N TRP A 47 -1.90 -11.25 3.59
CA TRP A 47 -1.49 -9.92 4.00
C TRP A 47 -2.27 -8.85 3.23
N GLY A 48 -2.06 -7.59 3.59
CA GLY A 48 -2.53 -6.45 2.81
C GLY A 48 -3.84 -5.84 3.31
N PRO A 49 -4.22 -4.69 2.72
CA PRO A 49 -5.41 -3.96 3.14
C PRO A 49 -6.68 -4.78 2.93
N VAL A 50 -7.61 -4.71 3.90
CA VAL A 50 -8.90 -5.39 3.86
C VAL A 50 -9.95 -4.41 3.36
N ASN A 51 -10.87 -4.87 2.50
CA ASN A 51 -11.98 -4.10 1.94
C ASN A 51 -11.56 -2.81 1.23
N SER A 52 -10.31 -2.74 0.79
CA SER A 52 -9.75 -1.58 0.08
C SER A 52 -9.03 -2.06 -1.18
N PRO A 53 -9.27 -1.41 -2.34
CA PRO A 53 -8.63 -1.81 -3.59
C PRO A 53 -7.14 -1.44 -3.58
N ALA A 54 -6.29 -2.41 -3.91
CA ALA A 54 -4.88 -2.17 -4.23
C ALA A 54 -4.63 -2.48 -5.71
N ILE A 55 -3.69 -1.73 -6.29
CA ILE A 55 -3.32 -1.87 -7.70
C ILE A 55 -2.15 -2.83 -7.80
N ALA A 56 -2.25 -3.80 -8.70
CA ALA A 56 -1.14 -4.65 -9.10
C ALA A 56 -1.04 -4.68 -10.63
N GLY A 57 0.17 -4.62 -11.17
CA GLY A 57 0.42 -4.76 -12.61
C GLY A 57 0.81 -6.18 -12.99
N ASP A 58 1.37 -6.93 -12.06
CA ASP A 58 1.89 -8.27 -12.26
C ASP A 58 1.88 -9.09 -10.96
N MET A 59 2.43 -10.29 -10.99
CA MET A 59 2.55 -11.15 -9.82
C MET A 59 3.52 -10.61 -8.76
N ALA A 60 4.54 -9.86 -9.15
CA ALA A 60 5.47 -9.25 -8.20
C ALA A 60 4.79 -8.14 -7.41
N GLY A 61 4.06 -7.24 -8.09
CA GLY A 61 3.24 -6.21 -7.46
C GLY A 61 2.12 -6.79 -6.58
N TYR A 62 1.49 -7.89 -7.03
CA TYR A 62 0.56 -8.62 -6.19
C TYR A 62 1.21 -9.16 -4.90
N ALA A 63 2.36 -9.85 -5.02
CA ALA A 63 3.07 -10.43 -3.89
C ALA A 63 3.57 -9.35 -2.91
N GLU A 64 3.96 -8.19 -3.42
CA GLU A 64 4.31 -7.04 -2.57
C GLU A 64 3.10 -6.53 -1.78
N ALA A 65 1.91 -6.45 -2.39
CA ALA A 65 0.72 -5.94 -1.73
C ALA A 65 0.07 -6.95 -0.78
N PHE A 66 -0.02 -8.24 -1.17
CA PHE A 66 -0.87 -9.24 -0.55
C PHE A 66 -0.15 -10.51 -0.09
N GLY A 67 1.16 -10.62 -0.37
CA GLY A 67 1.95 -11.81 -0.07
C GLY A 67 1.87 -12.90 -1.14
N PRO A 68 2.56 -14.03 -0.92
CA PRO A 68 2.66 -15.10 -1.90
C PRO A 68 1.32 -15.83 -2.08
N ILE A 69 1.20 -16.52 -3.22
CA ILE A 69 0.12 -17.48 -3.48
C ILE A 69 0.12 -18.57 -2.39
N LYS A 70 -1.05 -18.92 -1.91
CA LYS A 70 -1.26 -19.99 -0.94
C LYS A 70 -2.41 -20.90 -1.37
N ALA A 71 -2.29 -22.19 -1.11
CA ALA A 71 -3.35 -23.17 -1.32
C ALA A 71 -4.51 -22.91 -0.33
N ARG A 72 -5.49 -22.14 -0.77
CA ARG A 72 -6.71 -21.81 0.00
C ARG A 72 -7.91 -21.68 -0.95
N LYS A 73 -9.11 -21.83 -0.43
CA LYS A 73 -10.34 -21.96 -1.24
C LYS A 73 -10.61 -20.73 -2.13
N TYR A 74 -10.34 -19.53 -1.67
CA TYR A 74 -10.60 -18.29 -2.41
C TYR A 74 -9.34 -17.45 -2.54
N ASP A 75 -8.21 -18.10 -2.84
CA ASP A 75 -6.92 -17.40 -2.97
C ASP A 75 -6.94 -16.42 -4.14
N MET A 76 -6.78 -15.15 -3.82
CA MET A 76 -6.73 -14.09 -4.82
C MET A 76 -5.46 -14.19 -5.69
N GLY A 77 -4.34 -14.65 -5.13
CA GLY A 77 -3.07 -14.82 -5.85
C GLY A 77 -3.18 -15.82 -7.00
N THR A 78 -3.89 -16.93 -6.79
CA THR A 78 -4.13 -17.93 -7.84
C THR A 78 -4.95 -17.34 -8.99
N GLN A 79 -5.96 -16.50 -8.69
CA GLN A 79 -6.77 -15.84 -9.71
C GLN A 79 -5.95 -14.83 -10.52
N VAL A 80 -5.12 -14.01 -9.84
CA VAL A 80 -4.22 -13.06 -10.50
C VAL A 80 -3.20 -13.79 -11.36
N ALA A 81 -2.60 -14.88 -10.88
CA ALA A 81 -1.64 -15.68 -11.64
C ALA A 81 -2.25 -16.25 -12.92
N ALA A 82 -3.46 -16.81 -12.84
CA ALA A 82 -4.17 -17.32 -14.00
C ALA A 82 -4.46 -16.22 -15.03
N ALA A 83 -4.84 -15.03 -14.58
CA ALA A 83 -5.10 -13.89 -15.45
C ALA A 83 -3.82 -13.32 -16.09
N VAL A 84 -2.71 -13.26 -15.36
CA VAL A 84 -1.40 -12.86 -15.89
C VAL A 84 -0.95 -13.80 -17.01
N LEU A 85 -1.16 -15.12 -16.87
CA LEU A 85 -0.88 -16.09 -17.92
C LEU A 85 -1.71 -15.86 -19.19
N GLN A 86 -2.86 -15.20 -19.08
CA GLN A 86 -3.70 -14.79 -20.22
C GLN A 86 -3.37 -13.38 -20.73
N GLY A 87 -2.31 -12.74 -20.20
CA GLY A 87 -1.85 -11.44 -20.66
C GLY A 87 -2.46 -10.23 -19.93
N ALA A 88 -3.22 -10.43 -18.86
CA ALA A 88 -3.73 -9.32 -18.06
C ALA A 88 -2.58 -8.68 -17.25
N ASN A 89 -2.59 -7.34 -17.20
CA ASN A 89 -1.52 -6.54 -16.58
C ASN A 89 -2.01 -5.33 -15.77
N ASN A 90 -3.30 -5.27 -15.46
CA ASN A 90 -3.88 -4.16 -14.69
C ASN A 90 -4.98 -4.69 -13.76
N PHE A 91 -4.64 -4.89 -12.51
CA PHE A 91 -5.51 -5.49 -11.51
C PHE A 91 -5.93 -4.49 -10.45
N ARG A 92 -7.19 -4.59 -10.03
CA ARG A 92 -7.72 -3.99 -8.81
C ARG A 92 -8.08 -5.12 -7.86
N CYS A 93 -7.20 -5.36 -6.91
CA CYS A 93 -7.31 -6.47 -5.97
C CYS A 93 -7.92 -5.99 -4.66
N VAL A 94 -8.97 -6.67 -4.19
CA VAL A 94 -9.63 -6.39 -2.91
C VAL A 94 -9.57 -7.63 -2.04
N ARG A 95 -8.85 -7.54 -0.93
CA ARG A 95 -8.81 -8.59 0.07
C ARG A 95 -10.04 -8.53 0.95
N VAL A 96 -10.65 -9.69 1.18
CA VAL A 96 -11.77 -9.87 2.11
C VAL A 96 -11.39 -10.85 3.20
N THR A 97 -11.94 -10.66 4.39
CA THR A 97 -11.80 -11.55 5.54
C THR A 97 -13.16 -11.74 6.21
N ASP A 98 -13.25 -12.66 7.14
CA ASP A 98 -14.44 -12.87 7.96
C ASP A 98 -14.54 -11.90 9.16
N GLY A 99 -13.55 -10.99 9.29
CA GLY A 99 -13.50 -10.00 10.37
C GLY A 99 -12.98 -10.53 11.70
N THR A 100 -12.57 -11.80 11.77
CA THR A 100 -12.03 -12.41 13.01
C THR A 100 -10.51 -12.38 13.07
N ASP A 101 -9.84 -12.03 11.96
CA ASP A 101 -8.39 -11.95 11.86
C ASP A 101 -7.85 -10.73 12.64
N THR A 102 -6.75 -10.95 13.36
CA THR A 102 -6.06 -9.92 14.14
C THR A 102 -4.69 -9.61 13.54
N ALA A 103 -4.19 -8.40 13.79
CA ALA A 103 -2.82 -8.06 13.44
C ALA A 103 -1.85 -8.69 14.44
N ALA A 104 -0.74 -9.23 13.94
CA ALA A 104 0.33 -9.73 14.78
C ALA A 104 0.98 -8.57 15.54
N SER A 105 1.41 -8.81 16.79
CA SER A 105 2.15 -7.82 17.59
C SER A 105 3.29 -8.49 18.34
N ALA A 106 4.35 -7.72 18.58
CA ALA A 106 5.51 -8.13 19.36
C ALA A 106 5.99 -6.98 20.25
N ASP A 107 6.40 -7.32 21.45
CA ASP A 107 6.93 -6.38 22.42
C ASP A 107 8.45 -6.36 22.37
N VAL A 108 9.02 -5.17 22.36
CA VAL A 108 10.47 -4.92 22.46
C VAL A 108 10.77 -4.53 23.90
N MET A 109 11.57 -5.37 24.54
CA MET A 109 11.89 -5.24 25.96
C MET A 109 13.15 -4.40 26.16
N ASP A 110 13.28 -3.84 27.36
CA ASP A 110 14.49 -3.17 27.83
C ASP A 110 15.50 -4.14 28.47
N THR A 111 16.66 -3.60 28.90
CA THR A 111 17.71 -4.34 29.59
C THR A 111 17.68 -4.18 31.11
N ALA A 112 16.58 -3.72 31.68
CA ALA A 112 16.47 -3.60 33.14
C ALA A 112 16.54 -4.98 33.82
N GLY A 113 16.93 -5.04 35.08
CA GLY A 113 16.99 -6.30 35.85
C GLY A 113 15.64 -7.01 35.95
N THR A 114 14.55 -6.28 35.85
CA THR A 114 13.19 -6.80 35.56
C THR A 114 12.78 -6.15 34.24
N PRO A 115 12.85 -6.87 33.11
CA PRO A 115 12.57 -6.30 31.80
C PRO A 115 11.16 -5.71 31.72
N ALA A 116 11.06 -4.50 31.19
CA ALA A 116 9.80 -3.84 30.93
C ALA A 116 9.64 -3.60 29.42
N ILE A 117 8.40 -3.49 28.96
CA ILE A 117 8.10 -3.22 27.57
C ILE A 117 8.47 -1.76 27.28
N GLY A 118 9.33 -1.55 26.28
CA GLY A 118 9.71 -0.23 25.80
C GLY A 118 8.81 0.26 24.67
N MET A 119 8.52 -0.61 23.71
CA MET A 119 7.55 -0.37 22.63
C MET A 119 6.87 -1.69 22.21
N THR A 120 5.66 -1.58 21.72
CA THR A 120 4.95 -2.67 21.03
C THR A 120 4.89 -2.37 19.55
N VAL A 121 5.31 -3.32 18.72
CA VAL A 121 5.25 -3.23 17.25
C VAL A 121 4.15 -4.13 16.76
N THR A 122 3.18 -3.55 16.05
CA THR A 122 2.01 -4.24 15.52
C THR A 122 2.05 -4.24 13.99
N ALA A 123 1.81 -5.38 13.39
CA ALA A 123 1.72 -5.53 11.94
C ALA A 123 0.69 -4.56 11.35
N LYS A 124 1.01 -3.91 10.24
CA LYS A 124 0.14 -2.90 9.60
C LYS A 124 -1.18 -3.48 9.11
N TYR A 125 -1.18 -4.74 8.73
CA TYR A 125 -2.36 -5.45 8.25
C TYR A 125 -2.50 -6.79 9.00
N THR A 126 -3.72 -7.25 9.08
CA THR A 126 -4.04 -8.59 9.57
C THR A 126 -3.58 -9.67 8.60
N GLY A 127 -3.47 -10.89 9.07
CA GLY A 127 -3.17 -12.05 8.24
C GLY A 127 -1.87 -12.76 8.62
N THR A 128 -1.77 -14.01 8.20
CA THR A 128 -0.71 -14.95 8.64
C THR A 128 0.71 -14.52 8.27
N LEU A 129 0.88 -13.68 7.24
CA LEU A 129 2.21 -13.20 6.88
C LEU A 129 2.74 -12.17 7.89
N GLY A 130 1.87 -11.45 8.58
CA GLY A 130 2.24 -10.54 9.65
C GLY A 130 2.99 -11.22 10.81
N ASN A 131 2.71 -12.50 11.08
CA ASN A 131 3.40 -13.29 12.10
C ASN A 131 4.89 -13.54 11.80
N ASN A 132 5.31 -13.29 10.57
CA ASN A 132 6.69 -13.46 10.12
C ASN A 132 7.47 -12.13 10.07
N ILE A 133 6.92 -11.07 10.61
CA ILE A 133 7.64 -9.81 10.78
C ILE A 133 8.56 -9.97 11.98
N SER A 134 9.87 -9.76 11.77
CA SER A 134 10.84 -9.64 12.86
C SER A 134 11.19 -8.18 13.10
N VAL A 135 11.50 -7.89 14.36
CA VAL A 135 11.92 -6.57 14.84
C VAL A 135 13.25 -6.74 15.54
N ASP A 136 14.29 -6.13 15.00
CA ASP A 136 15.63 -6.17 15.56
C ASP A 136 16.05 -4.76 15.97
N VAL A 137 16.59 -4.62 17.18
CA VAL A 137 17.12 -3.37 17.70
C VAL A 137 18.61 -3.54 17.95
N ALA A 138 19.42 -2.71 17.34
CA ALA A 138 20.88 -2.77 17.44
C ALA A 138 21.49 -1.37 17.56
N ASN A 139 22.80 -1.32 17.77
CA ASN A 139 23.55 -0.07 17.72
C ASN A 139 23.47 0.55 16.31
N GLY A 140 23.27 1.85 16.23
CA GLY A 140 23.22 2.58 14.98
C GLY A 140 24.59 2.78 14.35
N SER A 141 24.60 3.27 13.10
CA SER A 141 25.84 3.56 12.37
C SER A 141 26.65 4.71 12.96
N LYS A 142 26.02 5.61 13.70
CA LYS A 142 26.69 6.68 14.44
C LYS A 142 26.87 6.31 15.90
N ALA A 143 27.91 6.82 16.51
CA ALA A 143 28.15 6.65 17.96
C ALA A 143 26.95 7.18 18.77
N ASN A 144 26.58 6.47 19.83
CA ASN A 144 25.44 6.80 20.70
C ASN A 144 24.09 6.89 19.98
N SER A 145 23.90 6.13 18.93
CA SER A 145 22.63 6.00 18.23
C SER A 145 22.15 4.55 18.18
N TRP A 146 20.89 4.38 17.87
CA TRP A 146 20.22 3.09 17.75
C TRP A 146 19.68 2.90 16.33
N LYS A 147 19.48 1.64 15.98
CA LYS A 147 18.92 1.22 14.71
C LYS A 147 17.80 0.22 14.97
N VAL A 148 16.66 0.42 14.33
CA VAL A 148 15.55 -0.53 14.32
C VAL A 148 15.42 -1.09 12.93
N THR A 149 15.41 -2.42 12.82
CA THR A 149 15.23 -3.13 11.54
C THR A 149 13.94 -3.94 11.59
N LEU A 150 13.05 -3.69 10.67
CA LEU A 150 11.84 -4.48 10.46
C LEU A 150 12.04 -5.33 9.20
N SER A 151 11.93 -6.65 9.34
CA SER A 151 12.06 -7.56 8.19
C SER A 151 10.86 -8.49 8.06
N MET A 152 10.54 -8.82 6.82
CA MET A 152 9.47 -9.75 6.46
C MET A 152 9.97 -10.61 5.29
N PRO A 153 9.76 -11.93 5.31
CA PRO A 153 10.19 -12.81 4.22
C PRO A 153 9.66 -12.35 2.86
N GLY A 154 10.55 -12.31 1.87
CA GLY A 154 10.23 -11.89 0.51
C GLY A 154 10.18 -10.37 0.28
N ARG A 155 10.58 -9.56 1.27
CA ARG A 155 10.66 -8.10 1.17
C ARG A 155 12.03 -7.57 1.59
N VAL A 156 12.36 -6.39 1.08
CA VAL A 156 13.56 -5.67 1.52
C VAL A 156 13.34 -5.19 2.96
N PRO A 157 14.27 -5.47 3.88
CA PRO A 157 14.18 -4.99 5.25
C PRO A 157 14.05 -3.47 5.35
N GLU A 158 13.28 -3.02 6.30
CA GLU A 158 13.11 -1.61 6.63
C GLU A 158 14.05 -1.25 7.76
N VAL A 159 15.03 -0.40 7.48
CA VAL A 159 16.05 0.03 8.45
C VAL A 159 15.81 1.48 8.83
N PHE A 160 15.64 1.73 10.11
CA PHE A 160 15.54 3.06 10.73
C PHE A 160 16.79 3.26 11.58
N ASP A 161 17.76 4.00 11.06
CA ASP A 161 19.10 4.14 11.63
C ASP A 161 19.32 5.53 12.23
N ASN A 162 20.35 5.63 13.09
CA ASN A 162 20.76 6.88 13.72
C ASN A 162 19.69 7.53 14.64
N ILE A 163 18.90 6.71 15.30
CA ILE A 163 17.92 7.16 16.28
C ILE A 163 18.66 7.50 17.58
N THR A 164 18.46 8.70 18.10
CA THR A 164 19.12 9.19 19.30
C THR A 164 18.11 9.51 20.40
N GLY A 165 18.55 9.42 21.64
CA GLY A 165 17.73 9.69 22.82
C GLY A 165 18.18 8.87 24.01
N THR A 166 17.55 9.09 25.16
CA THR A 166 17.76 8.31 26.37
C THR A 166 16.45 8.09 27.09
N GLY A 167 16.33 6.98 27.82
CA GLY A 167 15.13 6.67 28.59
C GLY A 167 13.86 6.63 27.73
N ALA A 168 12.77 7.13 28.27
CA ALA A 168 11.48 7.16 27.55
C ALA A 168 11.53 7.93 26.22
N ALA A 169 12.36 8.97 26.13
CA ALA A 169 12.51 9.76 24.89
C ALA A 169 13.16 8.94 23.76
N LEU A 170 14.02 7.98 24.06
CA LEU A 170 14.57 7.05 23.07
C LEU A 170 13.49 6.15 22.48
N TRP A 171 12.65 5.57 23.34
CA TRP A 171 11.56 4.73 22.89
C TRP A 171 10.55 5.49 22.02
N GLN A 172 10.23 6.74 22.42
CA GLN A 172 9.39 7.61 21.61
C GLN A 172 10.04 7.90 20.24
N ALA A 173 11.35 8.19 20.21
CA ALA A 173 12.07 8.44 18.97
C ALA A 173 12.09 7.20 18.04
N MET A 174 12.18 5.98 18.59
CA MET A 174 12.06 4.74 17.81
C MET A 174 10.66 4.56 17.23
N VAL A 175 9.63 4.80 18.02
CA VAL A 175 8.24 4.75 17.60
C VAL A 175 7.97 5.79 16.51
N ASP A 176 8.44 7.01 16.68
CA ASP A 176 8.30 8.08 15.69
C ASP A 176 9.05 7.74 14.39
N ALA A 177 10.24 7.15 14.48
CA ALA A 177 10.98 6.70 13.31
C ALA A 177 10.22 5.64 12.51
N ILE A 178 9.56 4.68 13.17
CA ILE A 178 8.74 3.66 12.51
C ILE A 178 7.47 4.28 11.89
N ASN A 179 6.75 5.11 12.64
CA ASN A 179 5.43 5.61 12.26
C ASN A 179 5.47 6.80 11.30
N LEU A 180 6.46 7.68 11.43
CA LEU A 180 6.59 8.91 10.64
C LEU A 180 7.75 8.86 9.65
N GLY A 181 8.70 7.95 9.88
CA GLY A 181 9.93 7.87 9.13
C GLY A 181 11.00 8.82 9.67
N ILE A 182 12.16 8.80 9.02
CA ILE A 182 13.30 9.68 9.33
C ILE A 182 13.48 10.67 8.18
N SER A 183 13.31 11.95 8.46
CA SER A 183 13.39 13.02 7.46
C SER A 183 14.66 12.94 6.61
N GLY A 184 14.51 12.98 5.29
CA GLY A 184 15.60 12.91 4.32
C GLY A 184 16.24 11.51 4.12
N LEU A 185 15.86 10.51 4.93
CA LEU A 185 16.42 9.16 4.85
C LEU A 185 15.40 8.10 4.46
N ARG A 186 14.29 8.03 5.17
CA ARG A 186 13.28 7.00 4.99
C ARG A 186 11.89 7.48 5.38
N GLY A 187 10.88 7.13 4.58
CA GLY A 187 9.47 7.33 4.93
C GLY A 187 8.97 6.36 6.02
N PRO A 188 7.71 6.49 6.43
CA PRO A 188 7.07 5.61 7.40
C PRO A 188 7.15 4.14 7.03
N SER A 189 7.10 3.24 8.02
CA SER A 189 7.06 1.81 7.79
C SER A 189 5.85 1.40 6.95
N LYS A 190 6.07 0.51 6.02
CA LYS A 190 5.02 -0.17 5.24
C LYS A 190 4.60 -1.50 5.87
N LEU A 191 5.41 -2.03 6.82
CA LEU A 191 5.21 -3.33 7.43
C LEU A 191 4.46 -3.27 8.76
N ALA A 192 4.75 -2.27 9.59
CA ALA A 192 4.23 -2.22 10.96
C ALA A 192 3.97 -0.77 11.43
N VAL A 193 3.25 -0.67 12.52
CA VAL A 193 3.10 0.53 13.33
C VAL A 193 3.60 0.23 14.74
N ALA A 194 4.11 1.23 15.44
CA ALA A 194 4.63 1.06 16.78
C ALA A 194 3.90 1.96 17.78
N THR A 195 3.84 1.52 19.03
CA THR A 195 3.33 2.30 20.17
C THR A 195 4.35 2.25 21.30
N VAL A 196 4.60 3.41 21.94
CA VAL A 196 5.50 3.48 23.10
C VAL A 196 4.82 2.85 24.32
N ALA A 197 5.61 2.18 25.13
CA ALA A 197 5.20 1.67 26.44
C ALA A 197 5.89 2.44 27.57
N SER A 198 6.05 1.87 28.75
CA SER A 198 6.44 2.61 29.96
C SER A 198 7.92 2.52 30.33
N SER A 199 8.75 1.80 29.59
CA SER A 199 10.17 1.65 29.92
C SER A 199 10.96 2.95 29.85
N THR A 200 11.90 3.10 30.75
CA THR A 200 12.89 4.16 30.78
C THR A 200 14.33 3.67 30.67
N ALA A 201 14.53 2.35 30.62
CA ALA A 201 15.84 1.74 30.38
C ALA A 201 16.15 1.63 28.88
N ALA A 202 17.40 1.37 28.54
CA ALA A 202 17.82 1.18 27.16
C ALA A 202 17.24 -0.13 26.58
N PRO A 203 16.98 -0.23 25.27
CA PRO A 203 16.61 -1.49 24.65
C PRO A 203 17.73 -2.53 24.76
N ALA A 204 17.35 -3.80 24.72
CA ALA A 204 18.29 -4.87 24.49
C ALA A 204 18.78 -4.79 23.04
N ALA A 205 20.08 -4.56 22.84
CA ALA A 205 20.68 -4.71 21.52
C ALA A 205 20.81 -6.20 21.22
N VAL A 206 20.31 -6.60 20.08
CA VAL A 206 20.62 -7.93 19.51
C VAL A 206 21.82 -7.72 18.61
N ASP A 207 22.97 -8.34 18.98
CA ASP A 207 24.20 -8.36 18.17
C ASP A 207 24.09 -9.42 17.04
#